data_1f6a2c86c59c1a58b219240f4ac4da88
#
_entry.id   1f6a2c86c59c1a58b219240f4ac4da88
#
_cell.length_a   1.000
_cell.length_b   1.000
_cell.length_c   1.000
_cell.angle_alpha   90.00
_cell.angle_beta   90.00
_cell.angle_gamma   90.00
#
_symmetry.space_group_name_H-M   'P 1'
#
loop_
_entity.id
_entity.type
_entity.pdbx_description
1 polymer ?
#
loop_
_entity_poly.entity_id
_entity_poly.type
_entity_poly.pdbx_seq_one_letter_code
_entity_poly.pdbx_strand_id
1 'polypeptide(L)'
;INMSKELRVNSKYIDQTTRIPFKFNGKTFYGFKGDTLASALLSNNVHLVGRSFKYHRPRGIMTCGSEEPNAIVQVSNDPSLTEPNVRATEIELYEGLEANSQNCWPSVNFDIGGINNFLSPFLPAGFYYKTFMWPASFWEKYEFFIRHSAGLGKAPTKADPDTVSYTHLTLPTSRSV
;
A
#
# COMPACT_ATOMS: atom_id res chain seq x y z
N ILE A 1 11.44 -20.96 18.87
CA ILE A 1 11.52 -19.90 17.85
C ILE A 1 11.78 -20.61 16.54
N ASN A 2 10.74 -20.85 15.75
CA ASN A 2 10.87 -21.40 14.40
C ASN A 2 11.51 -20.30 13.54
N MET A 3 12.83 -20.38 13.35
CA MET A 3 13.51 -19.63 12.31
C MET A 3 13.00 -20.19 10.99
N SER A 4 12.04 -19.54 10.37
CA SER A 4 11.67 -19.79 8.98
C SER A 4 12.98 -19.69 8.19
N LYS A 5 13.26 -20.71 7.40
CA LYS A 5 14.48 -20.78 6.55
C LYS A 5 14.49 -19.52 5.69
N GLU A 6 15.42 -18.64 5.96
CA GLU A 6 15.52 -17.36 5.28
C GLU A 6 15.81 -17.60 3.81
N LEU A 7 14.91 -17.15 2.93
CA LEU A 7 15.02 -17.32 1.48
C LEU A 7 15.91 -16.21 0.91
N ARG A 8 17.19 -16.25 1.24
CA ARG A 8 18.13 -15.21 0.88
C ARG A 8 19.35 -15.76 0.16
N VAL A 9 19.78 -15.05 -0.87
CA VAL A 9 21.05 -15.29 -1.55
C VAL A 9 22.06 -14.24 -1.05
N ASN A 10 23.31 -14.64 -0.85
CA ASN A 10 24.37 -13.72 -0.47
C ASN A 10 24.52 -12.61 -1.51
N SER A 11 24.50 -11.37 -1.05
CA SER A 11 24.66 -10.18 -1.88
C SER A 11 25.70 -9.25 -1.25
N LYS A 12 26.55 -8.65 -2.07
CA LYS A 12 27.52 -7.63 -1.63
C LYS A 12 26.89 -6.26 -1.36
N TYR A 13 25.62 -6.07 -1.75
CA TYR A 13 24.90 -4.81 -1.60
C TYR A 13 24.06 -4.73 -0.32
N ILE A 14 23.90 -5.84 0.39
CA ILE A 14 23.12 -5.92 1.63
C ILE A 14 24.06 -6.23 2.78
N ASP A 15 24.08 -5.39 3.79
CA ASP A 15 24.86 -5.62 5.01
C ASP A 15 24.13 -6.63 5.91
N GLN A 16 24.53 -7.89 5.78
CA GLN A 16 23.95 -8.99 6.56
C GLN A 16 24.41 -9.01 8.04
N THR A 17 25.23 -8.09 8.46
CA THR A 17 25.65 -7.96 9.87
C THR A 17 24.66 -7.14 10.68
N THR A 18 24.01 -6.16 10.06
CA THR A 18 23.06 -5.24 10.70
C THR A 18 21.63 -5.68 10.46
N ARG A 19 21.03 -6.30 11.48
CA ARG A 19 19.66 -6.79 11.44
C ARG A 19 18.68 -5.71 11.89
N ILE A 20 17.65 -5.44 11.09
CA ILE A 20 16.67 -4.40 11.32
C ILE A 20 15.28 -5.04 11.57
N PRO A 21 14.66 -4.81 12.74
CA PRO A 21 13.29 -5.22 12.99
C PRO A 21 12.30 -4.26 12.31
N PHE A 22 11.25 -4.82 11.72
CA PHE A 22 10.13 -4.06 11.16
C PHE A 22 8.82 -4.79 11.38
N LYS A 23 7.69 -4.09 11.27
CA LYS A 23 6.37 -4.67 11.40
C LYS A 23 5.63 -4.67 10.07
N PHE A 24 4.95 -5.78 9.77
CA PHE A 24 4.04 -5.88 8.66
C PHE A 24 2.74 -6.57 9.09
N ASN A 25 1.61 -5.88 8.91
CA ASN A 25 0.30 -6.34 9.40
C ASN A 25 0.31 -6.74 10.88
N GLY A 26 0.97 -5.95 11.73
CA GLY A 26 1.08 -6.18 13.17
C GLY A 26 2.05 -7.30 13.58
N LYS A 27 2.69 -8.01 12.64
CA LYS A 27 3.70 -9.03 12.92
C LYS A 27 5.10 -8.47 12.76
N THR A 28 5.99 -8.80 13.68
CA THR A 28 7.40 -8.42 13.60
C THR A 28 8.19 -9.38 12.71
N PHE A 29 8.91 -8.81 11.78
CA PHE A 29 9.85 -9.47 10.88
C PHE A 29 11.23 -8.82 10.99
N TYR A 30 12.22 -9.44 10.36
CA TYR A 30 13.58 -8.95 10.35
C TYR A 30 14.11 -8.90 8.92
N GLY A 31 14.81 -7.85 8.61
CA GLY A 31 15.59 -7.70 7.39
C GLY A 31 16.98 -7.18 7.71
N PHE A 32 17.70 -6.72 6.70
CA PHE A 32 19.05 -6.21 6.85
C PHE A 32 19.18 -4.80 6.26
N LYS A 33 20.20 -4.10 6.66
CA LYS A 33 20.50 -2.78 6.10
C LYS A 33 20.75 -2.87 4.61
N GLY A 34 20.07 -2.05 3.82
CA GLY A 34 20.11 -2.08 2.36
C GLY A 34 18.97 -2.89 1.72
N ASP A 35 18.14 -3.57 2.53
CA ASP A 35 16.91 -4.16 2.03
C ASP A 35 15.86 -3.09 1.72
N THR A 36 15.01 -3.38 0.72
CA THR A 36 13.70 -2.75 0.62
C THR A 36 12.68 -3.55 1.45
N LEU A 37 11.54 -2.94 1.77
CA LEU A 37 10.45 -3.65 2.43
C LEU A 37 10.04 -4.90 1.63
N ALA A 38 10.00 -4.81 0.30
CA ALA A 38 9.67 -5.93 -0.56
C ALA A 38 10.69 -7.08 -0.44
N SER A 39 11.99 -6.80 -0.51
CA SER A 39 13.03 -7.84 -0.39
C SER A 39 13.01 -8.48 0.99
N ALA A 40 12.80 -7.69 2.04
CA ALA A 40 12.70 -8.19 3.40
C ALA A 40 11.44 -9.08 3.60
N LEU A 41 10.30 -8.72 3.02
CA LEU A 41 9.09 -9.56 3.06
C LEU A 41 9.31 -10.90 2.33
N LEU A 42 9.88 -10.87 1.14
CA LEU A 42 10.19 -12.10 0.37
C LEU A 42 11.15 -13.01 1.14
N SER A 43 12.20 -12.45 1.74
CA SER A 43 13.15 -13.25 2.53
C SER A 43 12.53 -13.94 3.73
N ASN A 44 11.46 -13.34 4.27
CA ASN A 44 10.66 -13.90 5.36
C ASN A 44 9.47 -14.77 4.87
N ASN A 45 9.45 -15.18 3.60
CA ASN A 45 8.40 -15.99 2.99
C ASN A 45 7.00 -15.33 3.01
N VAL A 46 6.95 -14.01 2.96
CA VAL A 46 5.70 -13.26 2.86
C VAL A 46 5.47 -12.90 1.41
N HIS A 47 4.60 -13.66 0.74
CA HIS A 47 4.30 -13.50 -0.68
C HIS A 47 3.01 -12.70 -0.93
N LEU A 48 2.07 -12.73 0.02
CA LEU A 48 0.81 -12.03 -0.09
C LEU A 48 0.91 -10.66 0.59
N VAL A 49 0.98 -9.60 -0.21
CA VAL A 49 1.20 -8.23 0.28
C VAL A 49 -0.08 -7.39 0.29
N GLY A 50 -0.98 -7.63 -0.65
CA GLY A 50 -2.22 -6.86 -0.76
C GLY A 50 -3.30 -7.58 -1.55
N ARG A 51 -4.39 -6.88 -1.80
CA ARG A 51 -5.51 -7.35 -2.62
C ARG A 51 -5.78 -6.38 -3.77
N SER A 52 -6.29 -6.92 -4.89
CA SER A 52 -6.64 -6.07 -6.02
C SER A 52 -7.86 -5.21 -5.72
N PHE A 53 -7.90 -4.06 -6.35
CA PHE A 53 -8.90 -3.03 -6.17
C PHE A 53 -10.35 -3.51 -6.34
N LYS A 54 -10.69 -4.12 -7.46
CA LYS A 54 -12.08 -4.46 -7.81
C LYS A 54 -12.52 -5.82 -7.27
N TYR A 55 -11.70 -6.82 -7.46
CA TYR A 55 -12.07 -8.21 -7.19
C TYR A 55 -11.40 -8.80 -5.96
N HIS A 56 -10.60 -8.00 -5.24
CA HIS A 56 -9.87 -8.44 -4.04
C HIS A 56 -9.02 -9.70 -4.26
N ARG A 57 -8.51 -9.90 -5.48
CA ARG A 57 -7.63 -11.01 -5.82
C ARG A 57 -6.29 -10.86 -5.11
N PRO A 58 -5.65 -11.97 -4.68
CA PRO A 58 -4.34 -11.91 -4.04
C PRO A 58 -3.31 -11.19 -4.90
N ARG A 59 -2.51 -10.34 -4.29
CA ARG A 59 -1.42 -9.59 -4.91
C ARG A 59 -0.13 -9.76 -4.12
N GLY A 60 0.94 -10.09 -4.82
CA GLY A 60 2.29 -10.20 -4.28
C GLY A 60 3.23 -9.22 -4.96
N ILE A 61 4.52 -9.41 -4.75
CA ILE A 61 5.59 -8.63 -5.34
C ILE A 61 5.91 -9.22 -6.72
N MET A 62 5.89 -8.41 -7.78
CA MET A 62 6.16 -8.85 -9.15
C MET A 62 7.50 -8.34 -9.68
N THR A 63 7.92 -7.16 -9.25
CA THR A 63 9.13 -6.49 -9.76
C THR A 63 10.01 -6.03 -8.61
N CYS A 64 11.12 -5.38 -8.91
CA CYS A 64 12.08 -4.93 -7.90
C CYS A 64 12.24 -3.40 -7.82
N GLY A 65 11.50 -2.65 -8.62
CA GLY A 65 11.66 -1.19 -8.73
C GLY A 65 10.34 -0.42 -8.71
N SER A 66 10.38 0.78 -9.25
CA SER A 66 9.24 1.72 -9.31
C SER A 66 8.12 1.25 -10.26
N GLU A 67 8.38 0.28 -11.09
CA GLU A 67 7.39 -0.35 -11.98
C GLU A 67 6.50 -1.38 -11.26
N GLU A 68 6.66 -1.58 -9.94
CA GLU A 68 5.85 -2.54 -9.15
C GLU A 68 4.37 -2.15 -9.12
N PRO A 69 3.47 -2.94 -9.70
CA PRO A 69 2.05 -2.60 -9.80
C PRO A 69 1.19 -3.12 -8.64
N ASN A 70 1.68 -4.08 -7.84
CA ASN A 70 0.84 -4.87 -6.94
C ASN A 70 1.18 -4.74 -5.46
N ALA A 71 2.45 -4.56 -5.13
CA ALA A 71 2.93 -4.51 -3.74
C ALA A 71 2.78 -3.11 -3.16
N ILE A 72 1.54 -2.62 -3.10
CA ILE A 72 1.18 -1.32 -2.57
C ILE A 72 0.77 -1.48 -1.12
N VAL A 73 1.39 -0.71 -0.24
CA VAL A 73 1.21 -0.77 1.21
C VAL A 73 0.96 0.62 1.78
N GLN A 74 0.46 0.65 2.99
CA GLN A 74 0.38 1.84 3.81
C GLN A 74 1.50 1.79 4.85
N VAL A 75 2.32 2.84 4.90
CA VAL A 75 3.32 3.05 5.95
C VAL A 75 2.69 3.88 7.06
N SER A 76 2.85 3.47 8.30
CA SER A 76 2.18 4.07 9.46
C SER A 76 3.12 4.12 10.65
N ASN A 77 4.16 4.92 10.57
CA ASN A 77 5.11 5.07 11.69
C ASN A 77 4.54 5.93 12.82
N ASP A 78 3.75 6.92 12.46
CA ASP A 78 3.04 7.85 13.35
C ASP A 78 1.71 8.26 12.70
N PRO A 79 0.67 8.59 13.48
CA PRO A 79 -0.59 9.09 12.93
C PRO A 79 -0.49 10.36 12.09
N SER A 80 0.58 11.15 12.25
CA SER A 80 0.87 12.33 11.43
C SER A 80 1.69 12.01 10.18
N LEU A 81 2.43 10.88 10.19
CA LEU A 81 3.34 10.45 9.12
C LEU A 81 2.83 9.17 8.43
N THR A 82 1.55 9.07 8.23
CA THR A 82 0.94 7.93 7.55
C THR A 82 0.93 8.17 6.05
N GLU A 83 1.62 7.31 5.30
CA GLU A 83 1.68 7.38 3.84
C GLU A 83 0.95 6.21 3.20
N PRO A 84 -0.19 6.46 2.55
CA PRO A 84 -0.90 5.44 1.79
C PRO A 84 -0.33 5.26 0.38
N ASN A 85 -0.58 4.11 -0.21
CA ASN A 85 -0.28 3.79 -1.61
C ASN A 85 1.22 3.82 -1.97
N VAL A 86 2.09 3.49 -1.02
CA VAL A 86 3.53 3.41 -1.26
C VAL A 86 3.90 2.01 -1.77
N ARG A 87 4.80 1.94 -2.74
CA ARG A 87 5.30 0.65 -3.24
C ARG A 87 6.32 0.06 -2.28
N ALA A 88 6.12 -1.18 -1.88
CA ALA A 88 7.04 -1.87 -0.97
C ALA A 88 8.47 -2.00 -1.54
N THR A 89 8.64 -1.91 -2.86
CA THR A 89 9.92 -1.94 -3.55
C THR A 89 10.70 -0.63 -3.48
N GLU A 90 10.04 0.48 -3.14
CA GLU A 90 10.64 1.81 -3.04
C GLU A 90 10.95 2.22 -1.59
N ILE A 91 10.45 1.48 -0.62
CA ILE A 91 10.67 1.75 0.81
C ILE A 91 11.96 1.08 1.25
N GLU A 92 12.98 1.85 1.61
CA GLU A 92 14.16 1.33 2.29
C GLU A 92 13.81 0.88 3.70
N LEU A 93 14.39 -0.23 4.13
CA LEU A 93 14.14 -0.76 5.47
C LEU A 93 14.88 0.05 6.53
N TYR A 94 14.15 0.51 7.53
CA TYR A 94 14.68 1.21 8.70
C TYR A 94 14.05 0.69 9.99
N GLU A 95 14.71 0.96 11.11
CA GLU A 95 14.23 0.53 12.42
C GLU A 95 12.92 1.24 12.80
N GLY A 96 11.95 0.45 13.23
CA GLY A 96 10.61 0.96 13.57
C GLY A 96 9.66 1.11 12.40
N LEU A 97 10.04 0.71 11.19
CA LEU A 97 9.13 0.69 10.04
C LEU A 97 7.90 -0.15 10.35
N GLU A 98 6.73 0.44 10.22
CA GLU A 98 5.45 -0.25 10.30
C GLU A 98 4.67 -0.07 9.00
N ALA A 99 4.35 -1.18 8.35
CA ALA A 99 3.60 -1.19 7.10
C ALA A 99 2.42 -2.14 7.17
N ASN A 100 1.35 -1.80 6.48
CA ASN A 100 0.12 -2.57 6.44
C ASN A 100 -0.35 -2.80 5.01
N SER A 101 -0.94 -3.96 4.79
CA SER A 101 -1.63 -4.28 3.55
C SER A 101 -2.83 -3.36 3.35
N GLN A 102 -3.07 -2.99 2.11
CA GLN A 102 -4.24 -2.19 1.74
C GLN A 102 -5.29 -3.05 1.04
N ASN A 103 -6.49 -2.49 0.91
CA ASN A 103 -7.61 -3.07 0.19
C ASN A 103 -8.00 -4.49 0.67
N CYS A 104 -7.98 -4.72 1.97
CA CYS A 104 -8.42 -5.98 2.58
C CYS A 104 -9.14 -5.73 3.90
N TRP A 105 -10.13 -6.56 4.22
CA TRP A 105 -10.84 -6.52 5.49
C TRP A 105 -11.42 -7.89 5.83
N PRO A 106 -11.22 -8.42 7.03
CA PRO A 106 -10.45 -7.89 8.16
C PRO A 106 -8.93 -8.06 8.01
N SER A 107 -8.46 -8.93 7.11
CA SER A 107 -7.02 -9.14 6.90
C SER A 107 -6.70 -9.52 5.46
N VAL A 108 -5.42 -9.42 5.08
CA VAL A 108 -4.97 -9.80 3.74
C VAL A 108 -5.15 -11.29 3.44
N ASN A 109 -5.06 -12.15 4.46
CA ASN A 109 -5.25 -13.60 4.30
C ASN A 109 -6.71 -14.00 4.24
N PHE A 110 -7.56 -13.34 5.02
CA PHE A 110 -9.00 -13.55 5.04
C PHE A 110 -9.68 -12.23 4.74
N ASP A 111 -10.17 -12.09 3.51
CA ASP A 111 -10.74 -10.84 3.01
C ASP A 111 -12.16 -11.09 2.50
N ILE A 112 -13.12 -10.46 3.17
CA ILE A 112 -14.55 -10.56 2.83
C ILE A 112 -14.83 -9.94 1.45
N GLY A 113 -14.06 -8.91 1.06
CA GLY A 113 -14.16 -8.30 -0.26
C GLY A 113 -13.90 -9.28 -1.42
N GLY A 114 -13.26 -10.44 -1.14
CA GLY A 114 -13.05 -11.50 -2.10
C GLY A 114 -14.34 -12.08 -2.70
N ILE A 115 -15.51 -11.85 -2.09
CA ILE A 115 -16.82 -12.21 -2.64
C ILE A 115 -17.05 -11.53 -4.00
N ASN A 116 -16.48 -10.35 -4.25
CA ASN A 116 -16.57 -9.63 -5.52
C ASN A 116 -16.00 -10.44 -6.69
N ASN A 117 -15.11 -11.38 -6.42
CA ASN A 117 -14.59 -12.25 -7.47
C ASN A 117 -15.66 -13.23 -8.00
N PHE A 118 -16.55 -13.69 -7.14
CA PHE A 118 -17.69 -14.53 -7.57
C PHE A 118 -18.75 -13.71 -8.30
N LEU A 119 -18.90 -12.44 -7.94
CA LEU A 119 -19.82 -11.52 -8.59
C LEU A 119 -19.25 -10.93 -9.89
N SER A 120 -18.03 -11.33 -10.28
CA SER A 120 -17.34 -10.78 -11.45
C SER A 120 -18.13 -10.80 -12.76
N PRO A 121 -18.97 -11.81 -13.09
CA PRO A 121 -19.80 -11.79 -14.30
C PRO A 121 -20.83 -10.66 -14.32
N PHE A 122 -21.27 -10.21 -13.13
CA PHE A 122 -22.26 -9.14 -12.98
C PHE A 122 -21.63 -7.74 -12.83
N LEU A 123 -20.30 -7.67 -12.74
CA LEU A 123 -19.53 -6.45 -12.54
C LEU A 123 -18.66 -6.11 -13.77
N PRO A 124 -19.24 -5.89 -14.96
CA PRO A 124 -18.44 -5.56 -16.14
C PRO A 124 -17.68 -4.24 -15.95
N ALA A 125 -16.72 -3.97 -16.83
CA ALA A 125 -16.01 -2.69 -16.82
C ALA A 125 -17.01 -1.53 -16.96
N GLY A 126 -16.89 -0.54 -16.09
CA GLY A 126 -17.76 0.64 -16.11
C GLY A 126 -19.16 0.45 -15.51
N PHE A 127 -19.45 -0.68 -14.84
CA PHE A 127 -20.76 -0.88 -14.20
C PHE A 127 -21.11 0.24 -13.21
N TYR A 128 -20.13 0.79 -12.51
CA TYR A 128 -20.32 1.85 -11.55
C TYR A 128 -20.79 3.18 -12.18
N TYR A 129 -20.39 3.48 -13.41
CA TYR A 129 -20.88 4.66 -14.13
C TYR A 129 -22.39 4.57 -14.38
N LYS A 130 -22.90 3.38 -14.66
CA LYS A 130 -24.33 3.18 -14.91
C LYS A 130 -25.13 3.04 -13.61
N THR A 131 -24.54 2.40 -12.59
CA THR A 131 -25.26 2.07 -11.35
C THR A 131 -25.36 3.25 -10.40
N PHE A 132 -24.31 4.09 -10.30
CA PHE A 132 -24.21 5.15 -9.29
C PHE A 132 -24.48 6.56 -9.82
N MET A 133 -24.90 6.70 -11.08
CA MET A 133 -25.26 8.02 -11.63
C MET A 133 -26.74 8.40 -11.44
N TRP A 134 -27.55 7.49 -10.95
CA TRP A 134 -28.97 7.77 -10.71
C TRP A 134 -29.42 7.26 -9.34
N PRO A 135 -30.13 8.09 -8.54
CA PRO A 135 -30.39 9.51 -8.76
C PRO A 135 -29.16 10.38 -8.49
N ALA A 136 -28.98 11.43 -9.30
CA ALA A 136 -27.80 12.31 -9.24
C ALA A 136 -27.60 12.99 -7.85
N SER A 137 -28.69 13.22 -7.11
CA SER A 137 -28.66 13.80 -5.75
C SER A 137 -27.98 12.91 -4.71
N PHE A 138 -27.72 11.63 -5.03
CA PHE A 138 -27.04 10.68 -4.13
C PHE A 138 -25.55 10.54 -4.43
N TRP A 139 -25.02 11.31 -5.37
CA TRP A 139 -23.63 11.19 -5.81
C TRP A 139 -22.61 11.26 -4.65
N GLU A 140 -22.75 12.18 -3.73
CA GLU A 140 -21.84 12.32 -2.58
C GLU A 140 -21.79 11.05 -1.72
N LYS A 141 -22.96 10.40 -1.51
CA LYS A 141 -23.03 9.15 -0.76
C LYS A 141 -22.41 7.99 -1.54
N TYR A 142 -22.64 7.95 -2.85
CA TYR A 142 -22.03 6.94 -3.72
C TYR A 142 -20.52 7.11 -3.80
N GLU A 143 -20.02 8.34 -3.94
CA GLU A 143 -18.59 8.65 -3.96
C GLU A 143 -17.91 8.21 -2.65
N PHE A 144 -18.51 8.54 -1.51
CA PHE A 144 -18.02 8.11 -0.21
C PHE A 144 -17.89 6.58 -0.14
N PHE A 145 -18.95 5.87 -0.55
CA PHE A 145 -18.94 4.40 -0.53
C PHE A 145 -17.93 3.80 -1.49
N ILE A 146 -17.85 4.33 -2.71
CA ILE A 146 -16.91 3.88 -3.73
C ILE A 146 -15.47 4.10 -3.25
N ARG A 147 -15.16 5.26 -2.71
CA ARG A 147 -13.82 5.60 -2.19
C ARG A 147 -13.39 4.68 -1.05
N HIS A 148 -14.28 4.38 -0.12
CA HIS A 148 -14.00 3.44 0.97
C HIS A 148 -13.83 2.00 0.47
N SER A 149 -14.64 1.59 -0.52
CA SER A 149 -14.55 0.28 -1.13
C SER A 149 -13.30 0.14 -2.03
N ALA A 150 -12.75 1.25 -2.47
CA ALA A 150 -11.59 1.29 -3.32
C ALA A 150 -10.28 0.92 -2.60
N GLY A 151 -10.26 0.92 -1.28
CA GLY A 151 -9.08 0.50 -0.50
C GLY A 151 -7.83 1.33 -0.74
N LEU A 152 -7.99 2.63 -1.05
CA LEU A 152 -6.89 3.54 -1.38
C LEU A 152 -6.05 3.98 -0.15
N GLY A 153 -6.09 3.23 0.95
CA GLY A 153 -5.41 3.58 2.17
C GLY A 153 -6.09 4.73 2.93
N LYS A 154 -5.51 5.14 4.04
CA LYS A 154 -6.03 6.21 4.89
C LYS A 154 -5.01 7.34 4.94
N ALA A 155 -5.49 8.56 4.68
CA ALA A 155 -4.69 9.75 4.89
C ALA A 155 -4.34 9.94 6.38
N PRO A 156 -3.26 10.65 6.71
CA PRO A 156 -2.92 10.99 8.08
C PRO A 156 -4.08 11.75 8.74
N THR A 157 -4.32 11.45 10.01
CA THR A 157 -5.41 12.09 10.79
C THR A 157 -4.95 13.31 11.57
N LYS A 158 -3.63 13.48 11.71
CA LYS A 158 -3.00 14.64 12.35
C LYS A 158 -2.21 15.41 11.32
N ALA A 159 -2.07 16.72 11.54
CA ALA A 159 -1.21 17.55 10.72
C ALA A 159 0.25 17.10 10.88
N ASP A 160 0.97 17.03 9.77
CA ASP A 160 2.40 16.77 9.76
C ASP A 160 3.13 18.00 10.35
N PRO A 161 3.92 17.83 11.43
CA PRO A 161 4.65 18.94 12.02
C PRO A 161 5.73 19.53 11.10
N ASP A 162 6.19 18.75 10.13
CA ASP A 162 7.21 19.15 9.15
C ASP A 162 6.61 19.72 7.86
N THR A 163 5.28 19.85 7.80
CA THR A 163 4.61 20.41 6.61
C THR A 163 4.97 21.88 6.40
N VAL A 164 5.65 22.17 5.30
CA VAL A 164 5.92 23.54 4.86
C VAL A 164 4.73 24.06 4.09
N SER A 165 4.02 25.03 4.68
CA SER A 165 2.93 25.74 3.99
C SER A 165 3.51 26.88 3.14
N TYR A 166 3.46 26.75 1.82
CA TYR A 166 3.81 27.86 0.90
C TYR A 166 2.60 28.78 0.76
N THR A 167 2.69 29.96 1.34
CA THR A 167 1.63 30.99 1.25
C THR A 167 1.60 31.73 -0.10
N HIS A 168 2.64 31.56 -0.94
CA HIS A 168 2.73 32.19 -2.26
C HIS A 168 3.22 31.19 -3.31
N LEU A 169 2.29 30.65 -4.08
CA LEU A 169 2.57 30.07 -5.39
C LEU A 169 2.50 31.21 -6.43
N THR A 170 3.61 31.91 -6.64
CA THR A 170 3.73 32.73 -7.84
C THR A 170 4.00 31.80 -9.01
N LEU A 171 2.94 31.44 -9.72
CA LEU A 171 3.09 30.82 -11.05
C LEU A 171 3.76 31.89 -11.94
N PRO A 172 4.89 31.59 -12.59
CA PRO A 172 5.44 32.47 -13.58
C PRO A 172 4.44 32.49 -14.75
N THR A 173 3.64 33.53 -14.81
CA THR A 173 2.86 33.86 -16.00
C THR A 173 3.83 34.35 -17.06
N SER A 174 4.38 33.45 -17.85
CA SER A 174 5.04 33.82 -19.09
C SER A 174 3.97 34.28 -20.07
N ARG A 175 3.69 35.58 -20.04
CA ARG A 175 2.93 36.22 -21.06
C ARG A 175 3.94 36.56 -22.18
N SER A 176 4.04 35.69 -23.16
CA SER A 176 4.65 36.03 -24.44
C SER A 176 3.66 36.92 -25.19
N VAL A 177 4.08 38.14 -25.46
CA VAL A 177 3.44 39.04 -26.44
C VAL A 177 3.83 38.55 -27.82
#